data_7b024e553c402128214d98c877a5d440
#
_entry.id   7b024e553c402128214d98c877a5d440
#
_cell.length_a   1.000
_cell.length_b   1.000
_cell.length_c   1.000
_cell.angle_alpha   90.00
_cell.angle_beta   90.00
_cell.angle_gamma   90.00
#
_symmetry.space_group_name_H-M   'P 1'
#
loop_
_entity.id
_entity.type
_entity.pdbx_description
1 polymer ?
#
loop_
_entity_poly.entity_id
_entity_poly.type
_entity_poly.pdbx_seq_one_letter_code
_entity_poly.pdbx_strand_id
1 'polypeptide(L)'
;MKRNKIVSILLLVAMTFSIVLTGCGDKKTTEAPTSSPGPTTQETSATNEQSGKATRYTSKETPFVTLNGELKKYESPFYLTSVGQSADVSMLDALMKKVGAEYTYNATAKASDLKDVKTVIIATGASSKGLGAAGISAEDEKARASELLEYCKENDITVIMAHLGGVSRRGKLSDEFADMVLEYSSGIVMVEDGNDDGKFTDFASRKNIPITLINTIADCIEPLKIIVGK
;
A
#
# COMPACT_ATOMS: atom_id res chain seq x y z
N MET A 1 25.21 -10.88 -49.84
CA MET A 1 26.43 -10.03 -49.78
C MET A 1 26.01 -8.58 -49.74
N LYS A 2 26.17 -7.91 -48.57
CA LYS A 2 26.58 -6.49 -48.42
C LYS A 2 26.60 -6.20 -46.90
N ARG A 3 27.82 -6.12 -46.41
CA ARG A 3 28.20 -5.72 -45.04
C ARG A 3 28.14 -4.20 -45.02
N ASN A 4 27.49 -3.59 -44.01
CA ASN A 4 27.69 -2.18 -43.70
C ASN A 4 28.11 -2.01 -42.23
N LYS A 5 29.13 -1.21 -42.13
CA LYS A 5 30.09 -1.02 -41.05
C LYS A 5 29.56 -0.17 -39.94
N ILE A 6 29.98 -0.58 -38.75
CA ILE A 6 29.95 0.11 -37.45
C ILE A 6 30.71 1.46 -37.58
N VAL A 7 30.11 2.50 -37.00
CA VAL A 7 30.86 3.71 -36.61
C VAL A 7 30.58 3.98 -35.15
N SER A 8 31.59 3.65 -34.32
CA SER A 8 31.69 4.09 -32.93
C SER A 8 32.08 5.56 -32.91
N ILE A 9 31.36 6.37 -32.15
CA ILE A 9 31.81 7.68 -31.72
C ILE A 9 31.87 7.68 -30.20
N LEU A 10 33.10 7.62 -29.69
CA LEU A 10 33.47 7.85 -28.30
C LEU A 10 33.54 9.37 -28.10
N LEU A 11 32.73 9.91 -27.22
CA LEU A 11 32.89 11.29 -26.76
C LEU A 11 33.23 11.26 -25.24
N LEU A 12 34.51 11.51 -25.00
CA LEU A 12 35.09 11.71 -23.68
C LEU A 12 34.84 13.19 -23.29
N VAL A 13 34.10 13.45 -22.22
CA VAL A 13 34.05 14.77 -21.60
C VAL A 13 34.58 14.64 -20.18
N ALA A 14 35.81 15.11 -20.00
CA ALA A 14 36.42 15.35 -18.71
C ALA A 14 35.85 16.66 -18.15
N MET A 15 35.27 16.65 -16.96
CA MET A 15 34.91 17.86 -16.23
C MET A 15 35.64 17.91 -14.89
N THR A 16 36.44 18.92 -14.76
CA THR A 16 37.38 19.26 -13.73
C THR A 16 36.67 19.68 -12.42
N PHE A 17 37.19 19.14 -11.36
CA PHE A 17 36.87 19.42 -9.97
C PHE A 17 37.45 20.78 -9.56
N SER A 18 36.65 21.70 -9.05
CA SER A 18 37.15 22.88 -8.35
C SER A 18 36.58 22.91 -6.92
N ILE A 19 37.48 22.66 -5.99
CA ILE A 19 37.27 22.80 -4.55
C ILE A 19 37.55 24.26 -4.19
N VAL A 20 36.62 24.93 -3.53
CA VAL A 20 36.89 26.17 -2.77
C VAL A 20 36.52 25.95 -1.32
N LEU A 21 37.56 25.86 -0.49
CA LEU A 21 37.50 26.03 0.96
C LEU A 21 37.79 27.49 1.30
N THR A 22 36.99 28.10 2.13
CA THR A 22 37.30 29.21 3.08
C THR A 22 35.99 29.46 3.84
N GLY A 23 35.92 29.69 5.12
CA GLY A 23 36.86 29.82 6.21
C GLY A 23 36.06 30.13 7.49
N CYS A 24 36.65 29.83 8.62
CA CYS A 24 36.17 30.03 9.98
C CYS A 24 35.83 31.48 10.34
N GLY A 25 34.94 31.68 11.31
CA GLY A 25 34.72 32.92 12.04
C GLY A 25 33.96 32.71 13.35
N ASP A 26 34.70 32.70 14.45
CA ASP A 26 34.28 32.58 15.85
C ASP A 26 33.63 33.81 16.45
N LYS A 27 32.97 33.56 17.59
CA LYS A 27 32.74 34.41 18.81
C LYS A 27 31.41 35.17 18.85
N LYS A 28 30.73 35.25 19.95
CA LYS A 28 30.83 35.02 21.40
C LYS A 28 29.61 35.71 22.05
N THR A 29 28.93 35.01 22.96
CA THR A 29 28.43 35.40 24.28
C THR A 29 27.65 36.75 24.45
N THR A 30 26.45 36.73 25.07
CA THR A 30 26.19 37.23 26.43
C THR A 30 24.69 37.39 26.73
N GLU A 31 24.28 36.71 27.80
CA GLU A 31 23.36 37.09 28.90
C GLU A 31 21.89 37.51 28.67
N ALA A 32 21.06 36.80 29.46
CA ALA A 32 19.72 37.16 29.88
C ALA A 32 19.70 38.36 30.84
N PRO A 33 18.53 39.00 31.07
CA PRO A 33 17.87 38.68 32.33
C PRO A 33 16.32 38.65 32.32
N THR A 34 15.82 37.76 33.13
CA THR A 34 14.68 37.72 34.05
C THR A 34 13.68 38.89 34.07
N SER A 35 12.39 38.58 33.91
CA SER A 35 11.30 39.00 34.82
C SER A 35 9.97 38.31 34.53
N SER A 36 9.46 37.58 35.52
CA SER A 36 8.05 37.25 35.72
C SER A 36 7.47 38.31 36.68
N PRO A 37 6.19 38.66 36.82
CA PRO A 37 5.10 37.72 37.09
C PRO A 37 3.70 38.15 36.60
N GLY A 38 2.71 37.22 36.75
CA GLY A 38 1.33 37.56 37.03
C GLY A 38 0.29 36.70 36.27
N PRO A 39 -0.66 36.10 36.95
CA PRO A 39 -1.56 35.11 36.39
C PRO A 39 -2.79 35.77 35.78
N THR A 40 -3.17 35.34 34.57
CA THR A 40 -4.50 35.58 34.05
C THR A 40 -5.14 34.24 33.73
N THR A 41 -6.11 33.91 34.54
CA THR A 41 -7.07 32.81 34.35
C THR A 41 -7.83 33.05 33.06
N GLN A 42 -7.64 32.19 32.07
CA GLN A 42 -8.62 32.04 30.99
C GLN A 42 -9.06 30.56 30.97
N GLU A 43 -10.32 30.39 31.26
CA GLU A 43 -11.06 29.16 31.04
C GLU A 43 -10.94 28.79 29.56
N THR A 44 -10.18 27.76 29.29
CA THR A 44 -10.20 27.13 27.98
C THR A 44 -11.13 25.94 28.10
N SER A 45 -12.29 26.09 27.48
CA SER A 45 -13.20 24.97 27.21
C SER A 45 -12.42 23.86 26.54
N ALA A 46 -12.17 22.79 27.27
CA ALA A 46 -11.63 21.56 26.72
C ALA A 46 -12.69 20.96 25.79
N THR A 47 -12.55 21.24 24.51
CA THR A 47 -13.21 20.42 23.49
C THR A 47 -12.50 19.08 23.52
N ASN A 48 -13.18 18.12 24.10
CA ASN A 48 -12.74 16.73 24.19
C ASN A 48 -12.81 16.13 22.77
N GLU A 49 -11.80 16.33 21.95
CA GLU A 49 -11.58 15.53 20.74
C GLU A 49 -11.11 14.15 21.21
N GLN A 50 -12.07 13.34 21.57
CA GLN A 50 -11.89 11.91 21.75
C GLN A 50 -11.73 11.33 20.35
N SER A 51 -10.48 11.33 19.84
CA SER A 51 -10.06 10.51 18.73
C SER A 51 -10.30 9.05 19.14
N GLY A 52 -11.48 8.57 18.82
CA GLY A 52 -11.90 7.21 19.12
C GLY A 52 -11.07 6.25 18.27
N LYS A 53 -10.08 5.61 18.90
CA LYS A 53 -9.39 4.48 18.29
C LYS A 53 -10.45 3.42 17.94
N ALA A 54 -10.42 2.91 16.70
CA ALA A 54 -11.35 1.87 16.27
C ALA A 54 -11.28 0.63 17.19
N THR A 55 -12.40 -0.04 17.33
CA THR A 55 -12.47 -1.29 18.12
C THR A 55 -11.50 -2.31 17.53
N ARG A 56 -10.67 -2.93 18.40
CA ARG A 56 -9.78 -4.01 17.98
C ARG A 56 -10.51 -5.35 18.06
N TYR A 57 -10.43 -6.13 16.99
CA TYR A 57 -11.11 -7.41 16.81
C TYR A 57 -10.16 -8.60 16.91
N THR A 58 -8.86 -8.44 16.61
CA THR A 58 -7.89 -9.52 16.56
C THR A 58 -6.93 -9.55 17.73
N SER A 59 -6.41 -10.75 18.06
CA SER A 59 -5.41 -11.01 19.09
C SER A 59 -4.60 -12.26 18.71
N LYS A 60 -3.70 -12.73 19.59
CA LYS A 60 -3.02 -14.03 19.40
C LYS A 60 -4.00 -15.20 19.41
N GLU A 61 -5.02 -15.12 20.24
CA GLU A 61 -6.05 -16.16 20.41
C GLU A 61 -7.09 -16.09 19.29
N THR A 62 -7.27 -14.91 18.72
CA THR A 62 -8.18 -14.65 17.60
C THR A 62 -7.38 -14.04 16.46
N PRO A 63 -6.61 -14.84 15.70
CA PRO A 63 -5.65 -14.35 14.73
C PRO A 63 -6.28 -13.65 13.53
N PHE A 64 -7.54 -13.94 13.23
CA PHE A 64 -8.32 -13.20 12.24
C PHE A 64 -9.81 -13.20 12.54
N VAL A 65 -10.51 -12.19 12.04
CA VAL A 65 -11.97 -12.04 12.12
C VAL A 65 -12.49 -11.50 10.79
N THR A 66 -13.60 -12.03 10.30
CA THR A 66 -14.29 -11.48 9.13
C THR A 66 -15.56 -10.77 9.57
N LEU A 67 -15.72 -9.53 9.12
CA LEU A 67 -16.89 -8.68 9.36
C LEU A 67 -17.66 -8.47 8.04
N ASN A 68 -18.93 -8.10 8.15
CA ASN A 68 -19.85 -7.77 7.04
C ASN A 68 -20.03 -8.92 6.01
N GLY A 69 -20.04 -10.16 6.48
CA GLY A 69 -20.25 -11.35 5.66
C GLY A 69 -19.29 -12.47 6.02
N GLU A 70 -19.18 -13.44 5.14
CA GLU A 70 -18.32 -14.61 5.32
C GLU A 70 -17.13 -14.55 4.36
N LEU A 71 -15.96 -14.97 4.84
CA LEU A 71 -14.84 -15.25 3.99
C LEU A 71 -15.12 -16.52 3.20
N LYS A 72 -15.03 -16.45 1.88
CA LYS A 72 -15.40 -17.55 0.98
C LYS A 72 -14.33 -17.85 -0.04
N LYS A 73 -14.46 -19.00 -0.68
CA LYS A 73 -13.70 -19.33 -1.89
C LYS A 73 -14.14 -18.43 -3.05
N TYR A 74 -13.15 -17.94 -3.81
CA TYR A 74 -13.35 -17.21 -5.05
C TYR A 74 -12.98 -18.06 -6.27
N GLU A 75 -13.36 -17.60 -7.44
CA GLU A 75 -13.16 -18.33 -8.68
C GLU A 75 -11.73 -18.16 -9.22
N SER A 76 -11.14 -19.27 -9.69
CA SER A 76 -9.88 -19.25 -10.46
C SER A 76 -10.16 -19.08 -11.97
N PRO A 77 -9.18 -18.62 -12.77
CA PRO A 77 -7.78 -18.34 -12.45
C PRO A 77 -7.57 -17.08 -11.62
N PHE A 78 -6.59 -17.16 -10.70
CA PHE A 78 -6.16 -16.06 -9.85
C PHE A 78 -5.00 -15.29 -10.47
N TYR A 79 -4.99 -13.98 -10.25
CA TYR A 79 -3.88 -13.11 -10.59
C TYR A 79 -3.48 -12.28 -9.37
N LEU A 80 -2.17 -12.17 -9.11
CA LEU A 80 -1.61 -11.35 -8.04
C LEU A 80 -0.87 -10.17 -8.63
N THR A 81 -1.21 -8.96 -8.18
CA THR A 81 -0.55 -7.71 -8.58
C THR A 81 -0.43 -6.72 -7.43
N SER A 82 0.17 -5.57 -7.69
CA SER A 82 0.26 -4.46 -6.75
C SER A 82 -0.43 -3.20 -7.28
N VAL A 83 -0.91 -2.37 -6.36
CA VAL A 83 -1.27 -0.96 -6.61
C VAL A 83 -0.56 -0.10 -5.57
N GLY A 84 0.35 0.79 -6.05
CA GLY A 84 1.25 1.61 -5.25
C GLY A 84 2.65 1.04 -5.07
N GLN A 85 2.94 -0.14 -5.62
CA GLN A 85 4.27 -0.77 -5.68
C GLN A 85 4.93 -0.96 -4.31
N SER A 86 4.15 -1.33 -3.29
CA SER A 86 4.71 -1.66 -1.97
C SER A 86 5.37 -3.05 -1.96
N ALA A 87 6.28 -3.26 -1.01
CA ALA A 87 6.90 -4.57 -0.79
C ALA A 87 5.89 -5.66 -0.34
N ASP A 88 4.69 -5.26 0.03
CA ASP A 88 3.62 -6.15 0.49
C ASP A 88 3.23 -7.18 -0.58
N VAL A 89 3.38 -6.84 -1.86
CA VAL A 89 3.13 -7.78 -2.96
C VAL A 89 4.07 -8.98 -2.92
N SER A 90 5.34 -8.78 -2.57
CA SER A 90 6.30 -9.88 -2.44
C SER A 90 6.01 -10.76 -1.21
N MET A 91 5.52 -10.16 -0.12
CA MET A 91 5.06 -10.90 1.05
C MET A 91 3.83 -11.73 0.73
N LEU A 92 2.87 -11.15 0.01
CA LEU A 92 1.66 -11.85 -0.42
C LEU A 92 1.98 -12.98 -1.41
N ASP A 93 2.92 -12.78 -2.33
CA ASP A 93 3.44 -13.81 -3.23
C ASP A 93 4.02 -15.01 -2.45
N ALA A 94 4.83 -14.73 -1.43
CA ALA A 94 5.38 -15.78 -0.57
C ALA A 94 4.29 -16.55 0.22
N LEU A 95 3.26 -15.87 0.69
CA LEU A 95 2.12 -16.48 1.38
C LEU A 95 1.27 -17.32 0.39
N MET A 96 0.99 -16.83 -0.80
CA MET A 96 0.27 -17.57 -1.85
C MET A 96 1.01 -18.85 -2.24
N LYS A 97 2.33 -18.82 -2.39
CA LYS A 97 3.18 -20.01 -2.59
C LYS A 97 3.08 -20.99 -1.42
N LYS A 98 3.13 -20.48 -0.19
CA LYS A 98 3.06 -21.28 1.02
C LYS A 98 1.73 -22.03 1.17
N VAL A 99 0.62 -21.45 0.75
CA VAL A 99 -0.69 -22.11 0.75
C VAL A 99 -0.91 -23.00 -0.46
N GLY A 100 0.05 -23.08 -1.38
CA GLY A 100 -0.04 -23.93 -2.58
C GLY A 100 -1.08 -23.42 -3.58
N ALA A 101 -1.28 -22.10 -3.66
CA ALA A 101 -2.19 -21.49 -4.62
C ALA A 101 -1.64 -21.60 -6.05
N GLU A 102 -2.56 -21.69 -7.02
CA GLU A 102 -2.26 -21.57 -8.44
C GLU A 102 -2.66 -20.17 -8.89
N TYR A 103 -1.71 -19.38 -9.37
CA TYR A 103 -1.94 -17.99 -9.77
C TYR A 103 -0.84 -17.49 -10.71
N THR A 104 -1.15 -16.42 -11.44
CA THR A 104 -0.16 -15.65 -12.20
C THR A 104 0.26 -14.44 -11.34
N TYR A 105 1.53 -14.06 -11.41
CA TYR A 105 2.07 -12.93 -10.67
C TYR A 105 2.83 -11.95 -11.56
N ASN A 106 2.44 -10.69 -11.49
CA ASN A 106 3.21 -9.55 -11.99
C ASN A 106 2.84 -8.30 -11.18
N ALA A 107 3.81 -7.73 -10.45
CA ALA A 107 3.59 -6.55 -9.62
C ALA A 107 3.11 -5.31 -10.40
N THR A 108 3.51 -5.21 -11.68
CA THR A 108 3.19 -4.10 -12.58
C THR A 108 2.22 -4.54 -13.69
N ALA A 109 1.30 -5.47 -13.38
CA ALA A 109 0.32 -5.97 -14.34
C ALA A 109 -0.46 -4.85 -15.02
N LYS A 110 -0.73 -5.04 -16.30
CA LYS A 110 -1.60 -4.17 -17.10
C LYS A 110 -2.97 -4.83 -17.27
N ALA A 111 -3.95 -4.06 -17.68
CA ALA A 111 -5.28 -4.58 -18.02
C ALA A 111 -5.23 -5.76 -19.00
N SER A 112 -4.37 -5.69 -20.02
CA SER A 112 -4.17 -6.77 -21.00
C SER A 112 -3.70 -8.10 -20.43
N ASP A 113 -3.05 -8.09 -19.25
CA ASP A 113 -2.53 -9.28 -18.59
C ASP A 113 -3.63 -10.08 -17.87
N LEU A 114 -4.80 -9.47 -17.68
CA LEU A 114 -5.93 -10.06 -16.94
C LEU A 114 -6.90 -10.85 -17.83
N LYS A 115 -6.53 -11.14 -19.07
CA LYS A 115 -7.37 -11.96 -19.95
C LYS A 115 -7.62 -13.35 -19.31
N ASP A 116 -8.87 -13.77 -19.31
CA ASP A 116 -9.35 -15.04 -18.74
C ASP A 116 -9.19 -15.18 -17.22
N VAL A 117 -8.75 -14.13 -16.50
CA VAL A 117 -8.69 -14.07 -15.04
C VAL A 117 -10.10 -13.98 -14.46
N LYS A 118 -10.36 -14.64 -13.33
CA LYS A 118 -11.62 -14.55 -12.59
C LYS A 118 -11.50 -13.78 -11.30
N THR A 119 -10.34 -13.85 -10.65
CA THR A 119 -10.09 -13.12 -9.41
C THR A 119 -8.70 -12.50 -9.43
N VAL A 120 -8.62 -11.20 -9.20
CA VAL A 120 -7.36 -10.50 -8.97
C VAL A 120 -7.21 -10.16 -7.49
N ILE A 121 -6.06 -10.51 -6.91
CA ILE A 121 -5.68 -10.13 -5.54
C ILE A 121 -4.67 -9.00 -5.67
N ILE A 122 -4.99 -7.85 -5.09
CA ILE A 122 -4.20 -6.63 -5.23
C ILE A 122 -3.55 -6.27 -3.90
N ALA A 123 -2.23 -6.42 -3.82
CA ALA A 123 -1.46 -5.86 -2.71
C ALA A 123 -1.45 -4.34 -2.82
N THR A 124 -2.05 -3.67 -1.84
CA THR A 124 -2.32 -2.23 -1.89
C THR A 124 -1.48 -1.46 -0.87
N GLY A 125 -0.85 -0.39 -1.34
CA GLY A 125 -0.05 0.51 -0.52
C GLY A 125 1.07 1.17 -1.31
N ALA A 126 1.36 2.44 -1.00
CA ALA A 126 2.41 3.18 -1.70
C ALA A 126 3.81 2.90 -1.16
N SER A 127 4.77 2.88 -2.08
CA SER A 127 6.19 2.86 -1.76
C SER A 127 6.96 3.68 -2.79
N SER A 128 7.46 4.86 -2.40
CA SER A 128 8.32 5.68 -3.28
C SER A 128 9.55 4.91 -3.75
N LYS A 129 10.12 4.05 -2.90
CA LYS A 129 11.23 3.17 -3.27
C LYS A 129 10.76 2.10 -4.27
N GLY A 130 9.58 1.53 -4.09
CA GLY A 130 9.02 0.55 -5.01
C GLY A 130 8.68 1.15 -6.38
N LEU A 131 8.05 2.31 -6.41
CA LEU A 131 7.78 3.07 -7.64
C LEU A 131 9.09 3.38 -8.39
N GLY A 132 10.12 3.88 -7.67
CA GLY A 132 11.43 4.12 -8.26
C GLY A 132 12.11 2.85 -8.79
N ALA A 133 12.00 1.72 -8.08
CA ALA A 133 12.53 0.43 -8.53
C ALA A 133 11.78 -0.11 -9.78
N ALA A 134 10.48 0.16 -9.88
CA ALA A 134 9.67 -0.16 -11.05
C ALA A 134 9.88 0.82 -12.22
N GLY A 135 10.60 1.95 -12.00
CA GLY A 135 10.85 2.97 -13.00
C GLY A 135 9.62 3.78 -13.41
N ILE A 136 8.63 3.90 -12.51
CA ILE A 136 7.36 4.60 -12.76
C ILE A 136 7.12 5.71 -11.74
N SER A 137 6.43 6.77 -12.16
CA SER A 137 5.96 7.83 -11.27
C SER A 137 4.69 7.41 -10.51
N ALA A 138 4.30 8.17 -9.50
CA ALA A 138 3.03 7.94 -8.82
C ALA A 138 1.82 8.19 -9.75
N GLU A 139 1.95 9.14 -10.67
CA GLU A 139 0.95 9.47 -11.68
C GLU A 139 0.80 8.33 -12.70
N ASP A 140 1.92 7.77 -13.20
CA ASP A 140 1.89 6.61 -14.10
C ASP A 140 1.27 5.39 -13.43
N GLU A 141 1.59 5.18 -12.15
CA GLU A 141 1.01 4.09 -11.37
C GLU A 141 -0.51 4.28 -11.15
N LYS A 142 -0.97 5.50 -10.89
CA LYS A 142 -2.41 5.80 -10.82
C LYS A 142 -3.11 5.53 -12.16
N ALA A 143 -2.51 5.95 -13.27
CA ALA A 143 -3.06 5.69 -14.60
C ALA A 143 -3.15 4.18 -14.87
N ARG A 144 -2.07 3.43 -14.63
CA ARG A 144 -2.05 1.97 -14.78
C ARG A 144 -3.10 1.28 -13.88
N ALA A 145 -3.18 1.69 -12.62
CA ALA A 145 -4.14 1.13 -11.66
C ALA A 145 -5.59 1.41 -12.09
N SER A 146 -5.88 2.63 -12.57
CA SER A 146 -7.21 2.98 -13.07
C SER A 146 -7.61 2.09 -14.25
N GLU A 147 -6.74 1.95 -15.26
CA GLU A 147 -6.99 1.09 -16.42
C GLU A 147 -7.23 -0.37 -16.03
N LEU A 148 -6.42 -0.88 -15.08
CA LEU A 148 -6.55 -2.26 -14.58
C LEU A 148 -7.87 -2.48 -13.84
N LEU A 149 -8.24 -1.54 -12.96
CA LEU A 149 -9.46 -1.64 -12.15
C LEU A 149 -10.73 -1.48 -13.01
N GLU A 150 -10.74 -0.56 -13.97
CA GLU A 150 -11.85 -0.42 -14.93
C GLU A 150 -11.99 -1.70 -15.78
N TYR A 151 -10.87 -2.28 -16.23
CA TYR A 151 -10.90 -3.55 -16.95
C TYR A 151 -11.50 -4.68 -16.09
N CYS A 152 -11.15 -4.75 -14.79
CA CYS A 152 -11.76 -5.73 -13.89
C CYS A 152 -13.28 -5.56 -13.83
N LYS A 153 -13.77 -4.34 -13.71
CA LYS A 153 -15.20 -4.02 -13.67
C LYS A 153 -15.92 -4.38 -14.98
N GLU A 154 -15.32 -4.02 -16.13
CA GLU A 154 -15.91 -4.27 -17.45
C GLU A 154 -15.98 -5.75 -17.82
N ASN A 155 -15.12 -6.59 -17.22
CA ASN A 155 -15.01 -8.02 -17.50
C ASN A 155 -15.46 -8.91 -16.34
N ASP A 156 -16.19 -8.37 -15.36
CA ASP A 156 -16.70 -9.09 -14.17
C ASP A 156 -15.60 -9.85 -13.40
N ILE A 157 -14.38 -9.29 -13.36
CA ILE A 157 -13.27 -9.86 -12.59
C ILE A 157 -13.40 -9.44 -11.13
N THR A 158 -13.44 -10.41 -10.23
CA THR A 158 -13.49 -10.16 -8.79
C THR A 158 -12.18 -9.53 -8.29
N VAL A 159 -12.28 -8.39 -7.60
CA VAL A 159 -11.14 -7.71 -6.98
C VAL A 159 -11.12 -7.99 -5.48
N ILE A 160 -10.01 -8.55 -4.98
CA ILE A 160 -9.75 -8.71 -3.54
C ILE A 160 -8.60 -7.77 -3.17
N MET A 161 -8.89 -6.83 -2.30
CA MET A 161 -7.87 -5.94 -1.75
C MET A 161 -7.10 -6.64 -0.63
N ALA A 162 -5.77 -6.60 -0.69
CA ALA A 162 -4.89 -7.05 0.38
C ALA A 162 -4.03 -5.87 0.88
N HIS A 163 -4.22 -5.45 2.14
CA HIS A 163 -3.47 -4.38 2.78
C HIS A 163 -2.68 -4.94 3.97
N LEU A 164 -1.45 -5.41 3.71
CA LEU A 164 -0.68 -6.22 4.67
C LEU A 164 0.31 -5.40 5.50
N GLY A 165 0.66 -4.20 5.09
CA GLY A 165 1.68 -3.40 5.75
C GLY A 165 1.23 -2.65 7.00
N GLY A 166 -0.03 -2.79 7.43
CA GLY A 166 -0.57 -2.14 8.63
C GLY A 166 -0.39 -0.62 8.59
N VAL A 167 -0.08 -0.02 9.74
CA VAL A 167 0.15 1.44 9.87
C VAL A 167 1.24 1.94 8.92
N SER A 168 2.28 1.14 8.63
CA SER A 168 3.38 1.55 7.75
C SER A 168 2.97 1.76 6.28
N ARG A 169 1.77 1.33 5.92
CA ARG A 169 1.15 1.53 4.59
C ARG A 169 -0.05 2.46 4.63
N ARG A 170 -0.09 3.34 5.65
CA ARG A 170 -1.04 4.45 5.74
C ARG A 170 -0.34 5.77 5.41
N GLY A 171 -1.11 6.80 5.16
CA GLY A 171 -0.67 8.14 4.80
C GLY A 171 -1.09 8.53 3.38
N LYS A 172 -0.98 9.82 3.06
CA LYS A 172 -1.63 10.45 1.90
C LYS A 172 -1.53 9.62 0.60
N LEU A 173 -0.32 9.28 0.16
CA LEU A 173 -0.15 8.56 -1.11
C LEU A 173 -0.67 7.12 -1.03
N SER A 174 -0.43 6.42 0.09
CA SER A 174 -0.95 5.06 0.28
C SER A 174 -2.46 5.04 0.32
N ASP A 175 -3.06 6.00 1.00
CA ASP A 175 -4.51 6.10 1.15
C ASP A 175 -5.18 6.48 -0.18
N GLU A 176 -4.54 7.29 -1.03
CA GLU A 176 -5.01 7.56 -2.40
C GLU A 176 -5.08 6.27 -3.24
N PHE A 177 -4.06 5.42 -3.21
CA PHE A 177 -4.09 4.12 -3.89
C PHE A 177 -5.08 3.15 -3.26
N ALA A 178 -5.21 3.16 -1.93
CA ALA A 178 -6.18 2.33 -1.23
C ALA A 178 -7.61 2.71 -1.63
N ASP A 179 -7.93 3.99 -1.71
CA ASP A 179 -9.25 4.48 -2.12
C ASP A 179 -9.60 4.03 -3.55
N MET A 180 -8.62 4.06 -4.47
CA MET A 180 -8.82 3.56 -5.83
C MET A 180 -9.21 2.07 -5.84
N VAL A 181 -8.49 1.22 -5.08
CA VAL A 181 -8.77 -0.22 -5.06
C VAL A 181 -10.06 -0.56 -4.32
N LEU A 182 -10.34 0.15 -3.20
CA LEU A 182 -11.55 -0.05 -2.41
C LEU A 182 -12.83 0.06 -3.24
N GLU A 183 -12.93 1.04 -4.14
CA GLU A 183 -14.14 1.26 -4.94
C GLU A 183 -14.52 0.07 -5.84
N TYR A 184 -13.54 -0.77 -6.20
CA TYR A 184 -13.73 -1.96 -7.03
C TYR A 184 -13.71 -3.26 -6.23
N SER A 185 -13.42 -3.20 -4.93
CA SER A 185 -13.23 -4.40 -4.11
C SER A 185 -14.54 -5.14 -3.82
N SER A 186 -14.48 -6.45 -3.97
CA SER A 186 -15.53 -7.40 -3.56
C SER A 186 -15.23 -8.06 -2.20
N GLY A 187 -14.05 -7.82 -1.66
CA GLY A 187 -13.60 -8.27 -0.35
C GLY A 187 -12.25 -7.67 0.01
N ILE A 188 -11.97 -7.59 1.31
CA ILE A 188 -10.75 -6.99 1.85
C ILE A 188 -10.10 -7.98 2.81
N VAL A 189 -8.77 -8.13 2.73
CA VAL A 189 -7.94 -8.79 3.74
C VAL A 189 -6.88 -7.80 4.18
N MET A 190 -6.77 -7.52 5.47
CA MET A 190 -5.82 -6.53 5.93
C MET A 190 -5.28 -6.78 7.34
N VAL A 191 -4.06 -6.34 7.60
CA VAL A 191 -3.54 -6.24 8.96
C VAL A 191 -4.31 -5.14 9.69
N GLU A 192 -4.92 -5.51 10.82
CA GLU A 192 -5.86 -4.67 11.55
C GLU A 192 -5.28 -3.33 11.99
N ASP A 193 -3.97 -3.27 12.28
CA ASP A 193 -3.29 -2.01 12.64
C ASP A 193 -3.48 -0.90 11.58
N GLY A 194 -3.63 -1.27 10.31
CA GLY A 194 -3.88 -0.32 9.23
C GLY A 194 -5.28 0.28 9.24
N ASN A 195 -6.16 -0.19 10.12
CA ASN A 195 -7.55 0.26 10.25
C ASN A 195 -7.82 0.95 11.60
N ASP A 196 -6.83 1.57 12.21
CA ASP A 196 -6.93 2.21 13.53
C ASP A 196 -7.92 3.40 13.57
N ASP A 197 -8.18 4.01 12.42
CA ASP A 197 -9.19 5.05 12.20
C ASP A 197 -10.57 4.52 11.75
N GLY A 198 -10.72 3.20 11.55
CA GLY A 198 -11.96 2.57 11.10
C GLY A 198 -12.28 2.75 9.61
N LYS A 199 -11.44 3.42 8.83
CA LYS A 199 -11.69 3.75 7.41
C LYS A 199 -12.15 2.55 6.59
N PHE A 200 -11.45 1.42 6.70
CA PHE A 200 -11.72 0.23 5.87
C PHE A 200 -12.94 -0.54 6.34
N THR A 201 -13.15 -0.66 7.66
CA THR A 201 -14.36 -1.29 8.22
C THR A 201 -15.60 -0.49 7.90
N ASP A 202 -15.54 0.83 7.99
CA ASP A 202 -16.65 1.72 7.62
C ASP A 202 -16.97 1.63 6.13
N PHE A 203 -15.93 1.58 5.27
CA PHE A 203 -16.11 1.39 3.84
C PHE A 203 -16.78 0.04 3.55
N ALA A 204 -16.24 -1.05 4.10
CA ALA A 204 -16.77 -2.40 3.92
C ALA A 204 -18.23 -2.51 4.37
N SER A 205 -18.57 -1.86 5.49
CA SER A 205 -19.94 -1.81 6.00
C SER A 205 -20.89 -1.09 5.03
N ARG A 206 -20.48 0.09 4.53
CA ARG A 206 -21.29 0.87 3.58
C ARG A 206 -21.51 0.14 2.25
N LYS A 207 -20.51 -0.58 1.77
CA LYS A 207 -20.57 -1.36 0.51
C LYS A 207 -21.13 -2.77 0.70
N ASN A 208 -21.36 -3.20 1.94
CA ASN A 208 -21.79 -4.55 2.30
C ASN A 208 -20.90 -5.64 1.71
N ILE A 209 -19.57 -5.47 1.85
CA ILE A 209 -18.56 -6.42 1.42
C ILE A 209 -17.80 -7.00 2.62
N PRO A 210 -17.34 -8.28 2.57
CA PRO A 210 -16.60 -8.87 3.66
C PRO A 210 -15.22 -8.19 3.81
N ILE A 211 -14.85 -7.90 5.06
CA ILE A 211 -13.51 -7.50 5.45
C ILE A 211 -12.93 -8.47 6.46
N THR A 212 -11.80 -9.06 6.15
CA THR A 212 -11.05 -9.95 7.04
C THR A 212 -9.89 -9.18 7.66
N LEU A 213 -9.99 -8.92 8.94
CA LEU A 213 -8.93 -8.33 9.74
C LEU A 213 -8.02 -9.44 10.25
N ILE A 214 -6.71 -9.30 10.11
CA ILE A 214 -5.70 -10.22 10.60
C ILE A 214 -4.80 -9.54 11.63
N ASN A 215 -4.37 -10.27 12.65
CA ASN A 215 -3.52 -9.71 13.70
C ASN A 215 -2.10 -9.44 13.22
N THR A 216 -1.52 -10.36 12.45
CA THR A 216 -0.20 -10.23 11.82
C THR A 216 -0.22 -10.70 10.38
N ILE A 217 0.79 -10.35 9.58
CA ILE A 217 0.92 -10.82 8.19
C ILE A 217 0.91 -12.35 8.10
N ALA A 218 1.50 -13.04 9.08
CA ALA A 218 1.54 -14.51 9.10
C ALA A 218 0.14 -15.13 9.23
N ASP A 219 -0.79 -14.44 9.87
CA ASP A 219 -2.16 -14.89 10.09
C ASP A 219 -3.01 -14.81 8.80
N CYS A 220 -2.46 -14.25 7.72
CA CYS A 220 -3.09 -14.24 6.41
C CYS A 220 -3.17 -15.64 5.75
N ILE A 221 -2.42 -16.63 6.25
CA ILE A 221 -2.37 -17.99 5.67
C ILE A 221 -3.74 -18.64 5.64
N GLU A 222 -4.46 -18.66 6.76
CA GLU A 222 -5.78 -19.31 6.81
C GLU A 222 -6.83 -18.56 5.95
N PRO A 223 -6.95 -17.22 6.01
CA PRO A 223 -7.76 -16.50 5.05
C PRO A 223 -7.42 -16.79 3.58
N LEU A 224 -6.14 -16.84 3.20
CA LEU A 224 -5.74 -17.15 1.83
C LEU A 224 -6.13 -18.57 1.40
N LYS A 225 -5.99 -19.58 2.28
CA LYS A 225 -6.46 -20.94 1.98
C LYS A 225 -7.95 -20.95 1.64
N ILE A 226 -8.76 -20.25 2.42
CA ILE A 226 -10.20 -20.15 2.17
C ILE A 226 -10.46 -19.48 0.82
N ILE A 227 -9.80 -18.34 0.56
CA ILE A 227 -9.94 -17.57 -0.69
C ILE A 227 -9.63 -18.43 -1.91
N VAL A 228 -8.54 -19.22 -1.87
CA VAL A 228 -8.10 -20.03 -3.02
C VAL A 228 -8.68 -21.46 -3.01
N GLY A 229 -9.41 -21.84 -1.96
CA GLY A 229 -10.08 -23.14 -1.84
C GLY A 229 -9.14 -24.31 -1.56
N LYS A 230 -8.17 -24.09 -0.67
CA LYS A 230 -7.20 -25.12 -0.20
C LYS A 230 -7.48 -25.58 1.21
#